data_2cf784d071153c95e694bd45fc1a61c7
#
_entry.id   2cf784d071153c95e694bd45fc1a61c7
#
_cell.length_a   1.000
_cell.length_b   1.000
_cell.length_c   1.000
_cell.angle_alpha   90.00
_cell.angle_beta   90.00
_cell.angle_gamma   90.00
#
_symmetry.space_group_name_H-M   'P 1'
#
loop_
_entity.id
_entity.type
_entity.pdbx_description
1 polymer ?
#
loop_
_entity_poly.entity_id
_entity_poly.type
_entity_poly.pdbx_seq_one_letter_code
_entity_poly.pdbx_strand_id
1 'polypeptide(L)'
;MNYTGTKDGAAKGKRAGLEAMQNTLKYLFDAKNLGTYVLRNMRNNASPPQLSVHATGRAADIQPKTDADTNRLIKFLVDNAETLHIEEVHDYKDGTHGRGWRCSRRELDGKAGWKQWTAQDNGGSAGALWCHYEIAPDFADSPEKVAAAFKKVFGK
;
A
#
# COMPACT_ATOMS: atom_id res chain seq x y z
N MET A 1 3.85 -9.11 11.02
CA MET A 1 4.33 -9.42 9.63
C MET A 1 5.68 -8.77 9.38
N ASN A 2 6.50 -9.36 8.49
CA ASN A 2 7.76 -8.78 8.03
C ASN A 2 7.53 -8.00 6.73
N TYR A 3 8.20 -6.86 6.60
CA TYR A 3 8.16 -6.07 5.37
C TYR A 3 9.04 -6.70 4.28
N THR A 4 8.46 -7.00 3.14
CA THR A 4 9.16 -7.64 2.01
C THR A 4 9.87 -6.62 1.10
N GLY A 5 9.25 -5.47 0.87
CA GLY A 5 9.77 -4.46 -0.06
C GLY A 5 9.92 -5.05 -1.48
N THR A 6 11.11 -4.97 -2.06
CA THR A 6 11.38 -5.47 -3.42
C THR A 6 12.18 -6.78 -3.47
N LYS A 7 12.26 -7.50 -2.35
CA LYS A 7 13.09 -8.73 -2.22
C LYS A 7 12.64 -9.86 -3.15
N ASP A 8 11.37 -9.90 -3.54
CA ASP A 8 10.81 -10.87 -4.50
C ASP A 8 11.06 -10.52 -5.97
N GLY A 9 11.70 -9.36 -6.22
CA GLY A 9 12.08 -8.94 -7.57
C GLY A 9 10.92 -8.45 -8.42
N ALA A 10 11.21 -8.14 -9.69
CA ALA A 10 10.20 -7.68 -10.64
C ALA A 10 9.26 -8.81 -11.08
N ALA A 11 7.96 -8.53 -11.08
CA ALA A 11 6.96 -9.41 -11.66
C ALA A 11 6.93 -9.29 -13.20
N LYS A 12 6.34 -10.27 -13.87
CA LYS A 12 6.13 -10.25 -15.32
C LYS A 12 4.91 -9.43 -15.75
N GLY A 13 4.13 -8.91 -14.79
CA GLY A 13 2.90 -8.18 -15.03
C GLY A 13 2.05 -8.03 -13.77
N LYS A 14 0.79 -7.66 -13.96
CA LYS A 14 -0.20 -7.58 -12.89
C LYS A 14 -0.39 -8.93 -12.21
N ARG A 15 -0.63 -8.90 -10.90
CA ARG A 15 -0.87 -10.10 -10.09
C ARG A 15 -2.32 -10.14 -9.64
N ALA A 16 -2.96 -11.30 -9.82
CA ALA A 16 -4.41 -11.45 -9.69
C ALA A 16 -4.97 -11.12 -8.28
N GLY A 17 -4.23 -11.45 -7.24
CA GLY A 17 -4.62 -11.13 -5.86
C GLY A 17 -4.61 -9.63 -5.58
N LEU A 18 -3.57 -8.89 -6.06
CA LEU A 18 -3.55 -7.45 -5.94
C LEU A 18 -4.69 -6.78 -6.72
N GLU A 19 -4.99 -7.26 -7.93
CA GLU A 19 -6.13 -6.76 -8.72
C GLU A 19 -7.47 -7.01 -7.98
N ALA A 20 -7.65 -8.17 -7.34
CA ALA A 20 -8.83 -8.47 -6.54
C ALA A 20 -8.95 -7.55 -5.32
N MET A 21 -7.84 -7.31 -4.60
CA MET A 21 -7.77 -6.37 -3.48
C MET A 21 -8.17 -4.96 -3.94
N GLN A 22 -7.55 -4.47 -5.00
CA GLN A 22 -7.78 -3.14 -5.56
C GLN A 22 -9.25 -2.95 -6.01
N ASN A 23 -9.84 -3.95 -6.67
CA ASN A 23 -11.24 -3.90 -7.10
C ASN A 23 -12.20 -3.87 -5.91
N THR A 24 -11.93 -4.65 -4.86
CA THR A 24 -12.74 -4.65 -3.64
C THR A 24 -12.67 -3.30 -2.93
N LEU A 25 -11.46 -2.75 -2.72
CA LEU A 25 -11.28 -1.44 -2.09
C LEU A 25 -11.90 -0.31 -2.92
N LYS A 26 -11.75 -0.35 -4.24
CA LYS A 26 -12.38 0.60 -5.15
C LYS A 26 -13.90 0.63 -4.96
N TYR A 27 -14.54 -0.53 -4.85
CA TYR A 27 -15.98 -0.63 -4.63
C TYR A 27 -16.37 -0.11 -3.24
N LEU A 28 -15.67 -0.53 -2.17
CA LEU A 28 -15.98 -0.18 -0.79
C LEU A 28 -15.84 1.31 -0.48
N PHE A 29 -14.90 1.98 -1.13
CA PHE A 29 -14.56 3.39 -0.87
C PHE A 29 -14.94 4.33 -2.03
N ASP A 30 -15.71 3.85 -3.01
CA ASP A 30 -16.09 4.63 -4.22
C ASP A 30 -14.87 5.37 -4.82
N ALA A 31 -13.79 4.62 -5.05
CA ALA A 31 -12.49 5.16 -5.37
C ALA A 31 -12.08 4.87 -6.82
N LYS A 32 -11.09 5.63 -7.32
CA LYS A 32 -10.44 5.39 -8.61
C LYS A 32 -9.22 4.48 -8.41
N ASN A 33 -9.06 3.49 -9.29
CA ASN A 33 -7.82 2.74 -9.43
C ASN A 33 -6.82 3.58 -10.24
N LEU A 34 -5.67 3.92 -9.66
CA LEU A 34 -4.60 4.68 -10.32
C LEU A 34 -3.47 3.79 -10.83
N GLY A 35 -3.47 2.49 -10.48
CA GLY A 35 -2.53 1.52 -11.00
C GLY A 35 -2.07 0.50 -9.97
N THR A 36 -1.73 -0.70 -10.46
CA THR A 36 -1.29 -1.84 -9.63
C THR A 36 0.05 -2.41 -10.09
N TYR A 37 0.49 -2.09 -11.30
CA TYR A 37 1.74 -2.59 -11.84
C TYR A 37 2.36 -1.60 -12.81
N VAL A 38 3.66 -1.34 -12.63
CA VAL A 38 4.50 -0.66 -13.61
C VAL A 38 5.95 -1.10 -13.43
N LEU A 39 6.57 -1.61 -14.47
CA LEU A 39 7.98 -1.98 -14.45
C LEU A 39 8.86 -0.72 -14.50
N ARG A 40 9.33 -0.27 -13.35
CA ARG A 40 10.21 0.91 -13.22
C ARG A 40 11.02 0.87 -11.93
N ASN A 41 12.07 1.67 -11.89
CA ASN A 41 12.77 2.01 -10.66
C ASN A 41 12.05 3.13 -9.88
N MET A 42 12.40 3.30 -8.63
CA MET A 42 11.97 4.43 -7.81
C MET A 42 12.49 5.74 -8.39
N ARG A 43 11.75 6.84 -8.16
CA ARG A 43 12.13 8.20 -8.59
C ARG A 43 12.91 8.93 -7.49
N ASN A 44 13.91 8.28 -6.90
CA ASN A 44 14.64 8.79 -5.74
C ASN A 44 16.12 9.05 -5.98
N ASN A 45 16.59 9.04 -7.24
CA ASN A 45 17.99 9.24 -7.62
C ASN A 45 19.00 8.31 -6.89
N ALA A 46 18.54 7.17 -6.37
CA ALA A 46 19.43 6.22 -5.71
C ALA A 46 20.45 5.61 -6.69
N SER A 47 21.67 5.43 -6.20
CA SER A 47 22.74 4.73 -6.93
C SER A 47 23.26 3.57 -6.07
N PRO A 48 23.10 2.31 -6.51
CA PRO A 48 22.42 1.86 -7.74
C PRO A 48 20.90 2.14 -7.72
N PRO A 49 20.24 2.19 -8.90
CA PRO A 49 18.80 2.40 -8.98
C PRO A 49 18.03 1.33 -8.20
N GLN A 50 17.02 1.73 -7.44
CA GLN A 50 16.18 0.85 -6.64
C GLN A 50 14.88 0.52 -7.38
N LEU A 51 14.50 -0.76 -7.40
CA LEU A 51 13.24 -1.19 -7.99
C LEU A 51 12.06 -0.60 -7.22
N SER A 52 11.03 -0.13 -7.92
CA SER A 52 9.76 0.26 -7.31
C SER A 52 8.97 -0.97 -6.88
N VAL A 53 8.25 -0.92 -5.75
CA VAL A 53 7.37 -2.03 -5.33
C VAL A 53 6.22 -2.24 -6.32
N HIS A 54 5.78 -1.24 -7.07
CA HIS A 54 4.86 -1.45 -8.20
C HIS A 54 5.41 -2.45 -9.24
N ALA A 55 6.71 -2.49 -9.45
CA ALA A 55 7.33 -3.44 -10.38
C ALA A 55 7.28 -4.90 -9.87
N THR A 56 7.07 -5.12 -8.59
CA THR A 56 6.84 -6.47 -8.03
C THR A 56 5.39 -6.95 -8.18
N GLY A 57 4.49 -6.08 -8.65
CA GLY A 57 3.06 -6.36 -8.74
C GLY A 57 2.35 -6.45 -7.38
N ARG A 58 2.92 -5.85 -6.31
CA ARG A 58 2.37 -5.90 -4.95
C ARG A 58 1.95 -4.55 -4.38
N ALA A 59 2.15 -3.48 -5.13
CA ALA A 59 1.76 -2.13 -4.74
C ALA A 59 0.63 -1.59 -5.63
N ALA A 60 -0.26 -0.83 -5.04
CA ALA A 60 -1.34 -0.16 -5.74
C ALA A 60 -1.54 1.28 -5.26
N ASP A 61 -1.95 2.14 -6.18
CA ASP A 61 -2.39 3.50 -5.92
C ASP A 61 -3.91 3.59 -6.09
N ILE A 62 -4.60 4.16 -5.09
CA ILE A 62 -6.06 4.26 -5.05
C ILE A 62 -6.47 5.65 -4.56
N GLN A 63 -7.43 6.26 -5.24
CA GLN A 63 -7.91 7.60 -4.93
C GLN A 63 -9.40 7.64 -4.64
N PRO A 64 -9.82 7.72 -3.37
CA PRO A 64 -11.17 8.08 -2.98
C PRO A 64 -11.56 9.49 -3.45
N LYS A 65 -12.86 9.81 -3.39
CA LYS A 65 -13.37 11.11 -3.89
C LYS A 65 -13.02 12.28 -2.98
N THR A 66 -12.90 12.05 -1.68
CA THR A 66 -12.67 13.09 -0.68
C THR A 66 -11.53 12.75 0.26
N ASP A 67 -10.98 13.76 0.94
CA ASP A 67 -9.99 13.60 1.99
C ASP A 67 -10.50 12.71 3.14
N ALA A 68 -11.76 12.89 3.51
CA ALA A 68 -12.39 12.09 4.56
C ALA A 68 -12.45 10.61 4.19
N ASP A 69 -12.76 10.29 2.94
CA ASP A 69 -12.79 8.91 2.45
C ASP A 69 -11.36 8.33 2.33
N THR A 70 -10.38 9.15 1.96
CA THR A 70 -8.97 8.74 1.98
C THR A 70 -8.52 8.38 3.39
N ASN A 71 -8.84 9.21 4.39
CA ASN A 71 -8.51 8.91 5.78
C ASN A 71 -9.22 7.63 6.29
N ARG A 72 -10.48 7.41 5.89
CA ARG A 72 -11.21 6.16 6.20
C ARG A 72 -10.56 4.94 5.58
N LEU A 73 -10.15 5.03 4.30
CA LEU A 73 -9.43 3.97 3.61
C LEU A 73 -8.10 3.65 4.30
N ILE A 74 -7.28 4.66 4.58
CA ILE A 74 -5.99 4.49 5.26
C ILE A 74 -6.18 3.82 6.62
N LYS A 75 -7.14 4.32 7.42
CA LYS A 75 -7.47 3.70 8.71
C LYS A 75 -7.91 2.25 8.55
N PHE A 76 -8.78 1.96 7.59
CA PHE A 76 -9.26 0.61 7.30
C PHE A 76 -8.11 -0.34 6.96
N LEU A 77 -7.18 0.07 6.09
CA LEU A 77 -6.02 -0.73 5.70
C LEU A 77 -5.10 -1.02 6.88
N VAL A 78 -4.82 -0.01 7.71
CA VAL A 78 -3.92 -0.16 8.87
C VAL A 78 -4.56 -0.99 9.98
N ASP A 79 -5.82 -0.76 10.30
CA ASP A 79 -6.55 -1.51 11.35
C ASP A 79 -6.70 -3.00 11.01
N ASN A 80 -6.79 -3.33 9.72
CA ASN A 80 -6.96 -4.69 9.23
C ASN A 80 -5.68 -5.27 8.59
N ALA A 81 -4.53 -4.63 8.81
CA ALA A 81 -3.30 -4.96 8.11
C ALA A 81 -2.89 -6.43 8.24
N GLU A 82 -3.04 -7.04 9.43
CA GLU A 82 -2.71 -8.46 9.62
C GLU A 82 -3.66 -9.39 8.84
N THR A 83 -4.95 -9.09 8.83
CA THR A 83 -5.96 -9.91 8.14
C THR A 83 -5.85 -9.77 6.62
N LEU A 84 -5.60 -8.54 6.14
CA LEU A 84 -5.49 -8.21 4.72
C LEU A 84 -4.07 -8.34 4.18
N HIS A 85 -3.10 -8.73 5.01
CA HIS A 85 -1.68 -8.82 4.66
C HIS A 85 -1.11 -7.53 4.05
N ILE A 86 -1.49 -6.38 4.61
CA ILE A 86 -0.95 -5.08 4.21
C ILE A 86 0.44 -4.90 4.83
N GLU A 87 1.44 -4.65 4.00
CA GLU A 87 2.82 -4.42 4.44
C GLU A 87 3.17 -2.95 4.63
N GLU A 88 2.66 -2.07 3.77
CA GLU A 88 2.92 -0.62 3.83
C GLU A 88 1.70 0.17 3.37
N VAL A 89 1.52 1.37 3.93
CA VAL A 89 0.50 2.36 3.53
C VAL A 89 1.12 3.74 3.56
N HIS A 90 0.92 4.53 2.49
CA HIS A 90 1.37 5.92 2.40
C HIS A 90 0.19 6.88 2.50
N ASP A 91 0.32 7.86 3.39
CA ASP A 91 -0.57 9.00 3.55
C ASP A 91 0.18 10.27 3.14
N TYR A 92 -0.03 10.69 1.90
CA TYR A 92 0.70 11.83 1.32
C TYR A 92 0.20 13.20 1.81
N LYS A 93 -0.95 13.26 2.48
CA LYS A 93 -1.55 14.51 2.95
C LYS A 93 -1.20 14.88 4.38
N ASP A 94 -0.67 13.95 5.16
CA ASP A 94 -0.34 14.21 6.55
C ASP A 94 0.91 15.09 6.67
N GLY A 95 0.77 16.26 7.28
CA GLY A 95 1.87 17.22 7.44
C GLY A 95 2.42 17.73 6.10
N THR A 96 3.68 18.20 6.12
CA THR A 96 4.31 18.84 4.95
C THR A 96 4.77 17.83 3.89
N HIS A 97 5.20 16.64 4.33
CA HIS A 97 5.83 15.65 3.44
C HIS A 97 5.08 14.32 3.36
N GLY A 98 3.98 14.18 4.12
CA GLY A 98 3.27 12.92 4.27
C GLY A 98 3.87 12.03 5.36
N ARG A 99 3.29 10.85 5.53
CA ARG A 99 3.75 9.80 6.45
C ARG A 99 3.58 8.42 5.84
N GLY A 100 4.35 7.45 6.34
CA GLY A 100 4.24 6.06 5.92
C GLY A 100 4.04 5.13 7.12
N TRP A 101 3.04 4.26 7.04
CA TRP A 101 2.89 3.13 7.94
C TRP A 101 3.56 1.90 7.35
N ARG A 102 4.21 1.08 8.20
CA ARG A 102 4.84 -0.17 7.79
C ARG A 102 4.66 -1.24 8.86
N CYS A 103 4.26 -2.42 8.48
CA CYS A 103 3.97 -3.54 9.38
C CYS A 103 5.15 -3.90 10.31
N SER A 104 6.39 -3.86 9.81
CA SER A 104 7.60 -4.18 10.58
C SER A 104 8.00 -3.11 11.60
N ARG A 105 7.49 -1.88 11.50
CA ARG A 105 7.75 -0.80 12.46
C ARG A 105 6.82 -0.82 13.67
N ARG A 106 5.70 -1.54 13.58
CA ARG A 106 4.67 -1.59 14.61
C ARG A 106 5.20 -2.07 15.97
N GLU A 107 6.18 -2.98 15.96
CA GLU A 107 6.75 -3.58 17.17
C GLU A 107 8.02 -2.87 17.66
N LEU A 108 8.67 -2.06 16.81
CA LEU A 108 10.01 -1.53 17.07
C LEU A 108 10.04 -0.15 17.75
N ASP A 109 9.05 0.71 17.55
CA ASP A 109 9.11 2.11 17.98
C ASP A 109 7.93 2.59 18.84
N GLY A 110 6.98 1.74 19.15
CA GLY A 110 5.79 2.09 19.93
C GLY A 110 4.85 3.10 19.27
N LYS A 111 5.15 3.54 18.04
CA LYS A 111 4.34 4.51 17.27
C LYS A 111 3.34 3.87 16.33
N ALA A 112 2.92 2.65 16.65
CA ALA A 112 1.95 1.89 15.84
C ALA A 112 2.31 1.77 14.35
N GLY A 113 3.61 1.77 14.02
CA GLY A 113 4.15 1.57 12.66
C GLY A 113 4.25 2.81 11.78
N TRP A 114 3.79 3.97 12.24
CA TRP A 114 3.87 5.23 11.49
C TRP A 114 5.25 5.91 11.59
N LYS A 115 5.72 6.44 10.47
CA LYS A 115 6.86 7.35 10.37
C LYS A 115 6.42 8.63 9.67
N GLN A 116 6.60 9.78 10.32
CA GLN A 116 6.47 11.08 9.66
C GLN A 116 7.63 11.25 8.68
N TRP A 117 7.33 11.64 7.44
CA TRP A 117 8.34 11.83 6.42
C TRP A 117 8.99 13.20 6.48
N THR A 118 10.24 13.23 6.03
CA THR A 118 11.01 14.43 5.72
C THR A 118 11.07 14.63 4.21
N ALA A 119 11.69 15.70 3.73
CA ALA A 119 11.92 15.92 2.32
C ALA A 119 12.70 14.78 1.63
N GLN A 120 13.57 14.08 2.39
CA GLN A 120 14.37 12.96 1.89
C GLN A 120 13.58 11.66 1.78
N ASP A 121 12.53 11.49 2.58
CA ASP A 121 11.67 10.30 2.53
C ASP A 121 10.59 10.39 1.44
N ASN A 122 10.36 11.59 0.91
CA ASN A 122 9.22 11.87 0.06
C ASN A 122 9.29 11.08 -1.26
N GLY A 123 8.30 10.23 -1.49
CA GLY A 123 8.08 9.52 -2.75
C GLY A 123 7.58 10.40 -3.92
N GLY A 124 7.62 11.72 -3.77
CA GLY A 124 7.28 12.67 -4.82
C GLY A 124 5.81 13.03 -4.96
N SER A 125 4.99 12.78 -3.93
CA SER A 125 3.54 12.98 -4.01
C SER A 125 2.95 13.72 -2.82
N ALA A 126 3.75 14.56 -2.12
CA ALA A 126 3.29 15.35 -0.98
C ALA A 126 2.00 16.14 -1.30
N GLY A 127 1.00 16.05 -0.42
CA GLY A 127 -0.30 16.66 -0.61
C GLY A 127 -1.26 15.91 -1.56
N ALA A 128 -0.85 14.77 -2.13
CA ALA A 128 -1.71 14.00 -3.01
C ALA A 128 -2.90 13.37 -2.26
N LEU A 129 -4.04 13.36 -2.92
CA LEU A 129 -5.28 12.79 -2.37
C LEU A 129 -5.28 11.25 -2.38
N TRP A 130 -4.53 10.62 -3.26
CA TRP A 130 -4.50 9.15 -3.31
C TRP A 130 -3.66 8.54 -2.18
N CYS A 131 -3.98 7.29 -1.88
CA CYS A 131 -3.25 6.42 -0.98
C CYS A 131 -2.44 5.40 -1.80
N HIS A 132 -1.20 5.13 -1.40
CA HIS A 132 -0.42 3.99 -1.85
C HIS A 132 -0.50 2.90 -0.79
N TYR A 133 -0.62 1.63 -1.21
CA TYR A 133 -0.51 0.51 -0.29
C TYR A 133 0.22 -0.68 -0.93
N GLU A 134 0.82 -1.51 -0.08
CA GLU A 134 1.57 -2.69 -0.47
C GLU A 134 1.04 -3.92 0.26
N ILE A 135 0.98 -5.07 -0.43
CA ILE A 135 0.54 -6.34 0.15
C ILE A 135 1.66 -7.38 0.16
N ALA A 136 1.55 -8.35 1.06
CA ALA A 136 2.51 -9.45 1.15
C ALA A 136 2.49 -10.35 -0.10
N PRO A 137 3.64 -11.00 -0.44
CA PRO A 137 3.76 -11.83 -1.65
C PRO A 137 2.74 -12.96 -1.76
N ASP A 138 2.38 -13.58 -0.64
CA ASP A 138 1.47 -14.71 -0.59
C ASP A 138 0.01 -14.36 -0.89
N PHE A 139 -0.36 -13.07 -0.82
CA PHE A 139 -1.65 -12.54 -1.20
C PHE A 139 -1.69 -12.08 -2.66
N ALA A 140 -0.55 -11.65 -3.19
CA ALA A 140 -0.50 -10.97 -4.48
C ALA A 140 -1.01 -11.84 -5.66
N ASP A 141 -0.86 -13.15 -5.60
CA ASP A 141 -1.29 -14.08 -6.66
C ASP A 141 -2.63 -14.78 -6.38
N SER A 142 -3.20 -14.62 -5.17
CA SER A 142 -4.38 -15.40 -4.77
C SER A 142 -5.61 -14.53 -4.49
N PRO A 143 -6.50 -14.36 -5.48
CA PRO A 143 -7.80 -13.72 -5.28
C PRO A 143 -8.64 -14.40 -4.19
N GLU A 144 -8.50 -15.73 -4.03
CA GLU A 144 -9.23 -16.53 -3.04
C GLU A 144 -8.81 -16.16 -1.61
N LYS A 145 -7.50 -15.99 -1.37
CA LYS A 145 -7.00 -15.52 -0.06
C LYS A 145 -7.49 -14.11 0.25
N VAL A 146 -7.46 -13.23 -0.74
CA VAL A 146 -7.97 -11.86 -0.63
C VAL A 146 -9.46 -11.88 -0.28
N ALA A 147 -10.28 -12.64 -1.00
CA ALA A 147 -11.72 -12.76 -0.74
C ALA A 147 -11.99 -13.33 0.67
N ALA A 148 -11.26 -14.36 1.08
CA ALA A 148 -11.37 -14.94 2.42
C ALA A 148 -10.99 -13.94 3.53
N ALA A 149 -9.96 -13.11 3.29
CA ALA A 149 -9.54 -12.07 4.22
C ALA A 149 -10.62 -10.98 4.38
N PHE A 150 -11.19 -10.48 3.30
CA PHE A 150 -12.30 -9.53 3.37
C PHE A 150 -13.53 -10.14 4.08
N LYS A 151 -13.83 -11.42 3.81
CA LYS A 151 -14.91 -12.12 4.55
C LYS A 151 -14.66 -12.13 6.07
N LYS A 152 -13.42 -12.32 6.52
CA LYS A 152 -13.06 -12.24 7.95
C LYS A 152 -13.22 -10.82 8.50
N VAL A 153 -12.82 -9.80 7.74
CA VAL A 153 -12.95 -8.39 8.15
C VAL A 153 -14.41 -8.00 8.36
N PHE A 154 -15.31 -8.42 7.48
CA PHE A 154 -16.73 -8.05 7.50
C PHE A 154 -17.62 -9.06 8.22
N GLY A 155 -17.17 -10.26 8.48
CA GLY A 155 -17.93 -11.32 9.14
C GLY A 155 -17.83 -11.32 10.67
N LYS A 156 -17.25 -10.27 11.25
CA LYS A 156 -17.12 -10.08 12.70
C LYS A 156 -18.32 -9.38 13.27
#